data_cb51615a572904590243b53b1de5834c
#
_entry.id   cb51615a572904590243b53b1de5834c
#
_cell.length_a   1.000
_cell.length_b   1.000
_cell.length_c   1.000
_cell.angle_alpha   90.00
_cell.angle_beta   90.00
_cell.angle_gamma   90.00
#
_symmetry.space_group_name_H-M   'P 1'
#
loop_
_entity.id
_entity.type
_entity.pdbx_description
1 polymer ?
#
loop_
_entity_poly.entity_id
_entity_poly.type
_entity_poly.pdbx_seq_one_letter_code
_entity_poly.pdbx_strand_id
1 'polypeptide(L)'
;MIGLHVNLLAAGDSGNAVLWTFLIYMVGVFVIAGLSNRLLKNRDFLSEYFLGSRGLGVWAFALTLAATSSSGGSFMGFPSKIYTHGWSLGLWIGSYMVVPICVMGILGKRINEVARTAEAITIPDVLRDRFRSVAFGLVSVSLIVFFMTFNLIAQFKGGSTILKTLLGPIDAFTSSAASLPDWIGAMCSQGNEYLVCLVVFGVAVIVYTTYGGFHAVVWTDVMQGVVMVVGVLIMLPLAIMQAGD
;
A
#
# COMPACT_ATOMS: atom_id res chain seq x y z
N MET A 1 15.88 21.03 23.99
CA MET A 1 16.64 19.83 23.58
C MET A 1 16.36 18.74 24.60
N ILE A 2 15.27 18.04 24.47
CA ILE A 2 14.97 16.88 25.31
C ILE A 2 15.49 15.69 24.51
N GLY A 3 16.61 15.14 25.02
CA GLY A 3 17.22 13.97 24.41
C GLY A 3 16.31 12.74 24.56
N LEU A 4 15.71 12.35 23.47
CA LEU A 4 15.08 11.04 23.34
C LEU A 4 16.20 10.00 23.33
N HIS A 5 16.71 9.62 24.50
CA HIS A 5 17.44 8.37 24.65
C HIS A 5 16.45 7.20 24.52
N VAL A 6 16.04 6.92 23.31
CA VAL A 6 15.49 5.61 22.99
C VAL A 6 16.61 4.63 23.29
N ASN A 7 16.43 3.79 24.29
CA ASN A 7 17.35 2.73 24.66
C ASN A 7 17.51 1.76 23.48
N LEU A 8 18.47 2.03 22.62
CA LEU A 8 18.89 1.18 21.51
C LEU A 8 19.57 -0.13 21.98
N LEU A 9 19.70 -0.34 23.30
CA LEU A 9 20.36 -1.49 23.90
C LEU A 9 19.48 -2.76 24.00
N ALA A 10 18.18 -2.67 23.61
CA ALA A 10 17.34 -3.88 23.42
C ALA A 10 17.36 -4.41 21.97
N ALA A 11 18.27 -3.90 21.13
CA ALA A 11 18.20 -4.08 19.67
C ALA A 11 18.61 -5.48 19.17
N GLY A 12 19.28 -6.28 19.98
CA GLY A 12 19.75 -7.61 19.55
C GLY A 12 18.62 -8.66 19.43
N ASP A 13 17.72 -8.69 20.41
CA ASP A 13 16.57 -9.65 20.41
C ASP A 13 15.35 -9.08 19.66
N SER A 14 15.17 -7.77 19.69
CA SER A 14 14.07 -7.12 18.98
C SER A 14 14.23 -7.13 17.46
N GLY A 15 15.46 -7.10 16.94
CA GLY A 15 15.72 -7.17 15.49
C GLY A 15 15.26 -8.48 14.87
N ASN A 16 15.50 -9.59 15.55
CA ASN A 16 15.03 -10.91 15.10
C ASN A 16 13.50 -11.04 15.17
N ALA A 17 12.85 -10.51 16.22
CA ALA A 17 11.39 -10.53 16.36
C ALA A 17 10.70 -9.72 15.24
N VAL A 18 11.23 -8.55 14.89
CA VAL A 18 10.71 -7.71 13.79
C VAL A 18 10.85 -8.44 12.45
N LEU A 19 12.01 -9.07 12.20
CA LEU A 19 12.23 -9.84 10.98
C LEU A 19 11.26 -11.02 10.85
N TRP A 20 11.09 -11.81 11.94
CA TRP A 20 10.17 -12.94 11.94
C TRP A 20 8.72 -12.49 11.73
N THR A 21 8.30 -11.39 12.36
CA THR A 21 6.97 -10.82 12.16
C THR A 21 6.76 -10.42 10.69
N PHE A 22 7.74 -9.77 10.09
CA PHE A 22 7.71 -9.40 8.68
C PHE A 22 7.65 -10.62 7.75
N LEU A 23 8.47 -11.64 8.00
CA LEU A 23 8.48 -12.87 7.19
C LEU A 23 7.15 -13.63 7.30
N ILE A 24 6.60 -13.78 8.51
CA ILE A 24 5.30 -14.42 8.74
C ILE A 24 4.22 -13.66 7.98
N TYR A 25 4.23 -12.34 8.05
CA TYR A 25 3.30 -11.48 7.32
C TYR A 25 3.44 -11.68 5.81
N MET A 26 4.66 -11.66 5.26
CA MET A 26 4.91 -11.89 3.83
C MET A 26 4.42 -13.26 3.37
N VAL A 27 4.71 -14.31 4.14
CA VAL A 27 4.19 -15.66 3.85
C VAL A 27 2.67 -15.65 3.85
N GLY A 28 2.02 -14.99 4.79
CA GLY A 28 0.57 -14.83 4.84
C GLY A 28 0.01 -14.19 3.56
N VAL A 29 0.63 -13.11 3.08
CA VAL A 29 0.26 -12.44 1.82
C VAL A 29 0.34 -13.40 0.64
N PHE A 30 1.45 -14.13 0.48
CA PHE A 30 1.62 -15.07 -0.63
C PHE A 30 0.68 -16.28 -0.55
N VAL A 31 0.39 -16.77 0.66
CA VAL A 31 -0.59 -17.85 0.87
C VAL A 31 -1.98 -17.40 0.47
N ILE A 32 -2.41 -16.20 0.88
CA ILE A 32 -3.70 -15.63 0.49
C ILE A 32 -3.77 -15.45 -1.03
N ALA A 33 -2.73 -14.91 -1.65
CA ALA A 33 -2.67 -14.75 -3.10
C ALA A 33 -2.78 -16.10 -3.84
N GLY A 34 -2.07 -17.13 -3.37
CA GLY A 34 -2.11 -18.47 -3.94
C GLY A 34 -3.46 -19.17 -3.77
N LEU A 35 -4.11 -19.01 -2.61
CA LEU A 35 -5.45 -19.56 -2.37
C LEU A 35 -6.50 -18.84 -3.21
N SER A 36 -6.44 -17.53 -3.32
CA SER A 36 -7.34 -16.73 -4.17
C SER A 36 -7.28 -17.16 -5.62
N ASN A 37 -6.08 -17.44 -6.15
CA ASN A 37 -5.92 -17.88 -7.54
C ASN A 37 -6.59 -19.25 -7.81
N ARG A 38 -6.66 -20.14 -6.82
CA ARG A 38 -7.37 -21.41 -6.95
C ARG A 38 -8.89 -21.25 -7.10
N LEU A 39 -9.44 -20.18 -6.53
CA LEU A 39 -10.87 -19.88 -6.61
C LEU A 39 -11.27 -19.29 -7.97
N LEU A 40 -10.33 -18.70 -8.73
CA LEU A 40 -10.55 -18.10 -10.04
C LEU A 40 -10.76 -19.10 -11.19
N LYS A 41 -10.52 -20.38 -10.98
CA LYS A 41 -10.33 -21.40 -12.03
C LYS A 41 -11.59 -21.75 -12.86
N ASN A 42 -12.79 -21.22 -12.53
CA ASN A 42 -14.06 -21.69 -13.11
C ASN A 42 -15.03 -20.60 -13.60
N ARG A 43 -14.59 -19.36 -13.83
CA ARG A 43 -15.47 -18.26 -14.22
C ARG A 43 -14.87 -17.40 -15.33
N ASP A 44 -15.67 -16.47 -15.91
CA ASP A 44 -15.21 -15.52 -16.92
C ASP A 44 -13.99 -14.73 -16.41
N PHE A 45 -12.83 -15.09 -16.93
CA PHE A 45 -11.53 -14.64 -16.44
C PHE A 45 -11.43 -13.12 -16.29
N LEU A 46 -11.88 -12.35 -17.27
CA LEU A 46 -11.76 -10.89 -17.23
C LEU A 46 -12.63 -10.27 -16.13
N SER A 47 -13.89 -10.68 -16.03
CA SER A 47 -14.82 -10.16 -15.02
C SER A 47 -14.39 -10.54 -13.60
N GLU A 48 -13.90 -11.76 -13.41
CA GLU A 48 -13.46 -12.24 -12.11
C GLU A 48 -12.10 -11.61 -11.71
N TYR A 49 -11.17 -11.53 -12.66
CA TYR A 49 -9.83 -11.00 -12.42
C TYR A 49 -9.82 -9.50 -12.09
N PHE A 50 -10.67 -8.69 -12.74
CA PHE A 50 -10.69 -7.23 -12.54
C PHE A 50 -11.78 -6.74 -11.58
N LEU A 51 -12.90 -7.45 -11.45
CA LEU A 51 -14.06 -6.99 -10.69
C LEU A 51 -14.47 -7.92 -9.55
N GLY A 52 -13.87 -9.12 -9.45
CA GLY A 52 -14.24 -10.11 -8.44
C GLY A 52 -15.74 -10.44 -8.45
N SER A 53 -16.33 -10.54 -9.63
CA SER A 53 -17.79 -10.76 -9.84
C SER A 53 -18.68 -9.73 -9.12
N ARG A 54 -18.14 -8.59 -8.69
CA ARG A 54 -18.86 -7.52 -7.95
C ARG A 54 -19.57 -8.05 -6.68
N GLY A 55 -19.03 -9.09 -6.06
CA GLY A 55 -19.64 -9.82 -4.94
C GLY A 55 -19.03 -9.51 -3.56
N LEU A 56 -18.34 -8.38 -3.40
CA LEU A 56 -17.71 -8.02 -2.12
C LEU A 56 -18.74 -7.74 -1.03
N GLY A 57 -18.55 -8.37 0.13
CA GLY A 57 -19.30 -8.05 1.34
C GLY A 57 -18.91 -6.68 1.91
N VAL A 58 -19.82 -6.07 2.68
CA VAL A 58 -19.65 -4.72 3.24
C VAL A 58 -18.37 -4.59 4.08
N TRP A 59 -18.06 -5.57 4.92
CA TRP A 59 -16.86 -5.57 5.75
C TRP A 59 -15.57 -5.70 4.94
N ALA A 60 -15.56 -6.59 3.95
CA ALA A 60 -14.40 -6.74 3.06
C ALA A 60 -14.16 -5.44 2.28
N PHE A 61 -15.23 -4.83 1.77
CA PHE A 61 -15.15 -3.53 1.08
C PHE A 61 -14.63 -2.42 2.01
N ALA A 62 -15.13 -2.32 3.24
CA ALA A 62 -14.71 -1.29 4.18
C ALA A 62 -13.23 -1.43 4.56
N LEU A 63 -12.75 -2.65 4.85
CA LEU A 63 -11.36 -2.92 5.18
C LEU A 63 -10.42 -2.70 4.00
N THR A 64 -10.81 -3.14 2.79
CA THR A 64 -10.05 -2.88 1.56
C THR A 64 -9.96 -1.38 1.28
N LEU A 65 -11.06 -0.64 1.43
CA LEU A 65 -11.07 0.82 1.24
C LEU A 65 -10.15 1.51 2.26
N ALA A 66 -10.19 1.09 3.52
CA ALA A 66 -9.30 1.59 4.56
C ALA A 66 -7.84 1.29 4.25
N ALA A 67 -7.50 0.06 3.86
CA ALA A 67 -6.15 -0.35 3.50
C ALA A 67 -5.64 0.38 2.25
N THR A 68 -6.47 0.51 1.20
CA THR A 68 -6.12 1.19 -0.05
C THR A 68 -5.90 2.69 0.16
N SER A 69 -6.69 3.35 1.02
CA SER A 69 -6.53 4.76 1.35
C SER A 69 -5.34 5.03 2.28
N SER A 70 -4.90 4.00 3.02
CA SER A 70 -3.76 4.07 3.94
C SER A 70 -2.49 3.55 3.27
N SER A 71 -1.54 4.42 3.04
CA SER A 71 -0.30 4.10 2.33
C SER A 71 0.93 4.38 3.21
N GLY A 72 2.13 4.07 2.71
CA GLY A 72 3.37 4.52 3.33
C GLY A 72 3.42 6.05 3.54
N GLY A 73 2.79 6.80 2.64
CA GLY A 73 2.60 8.25 2.81
C GLY A 73 1.74 8.59 4.03
N SER A 74 0.68 7.82 4.29
CA SER A 74 -0.20 8.04 5.45
C SER A 74 0.49 7.75 6.76
N PHE A 75 1.25 6.67 6.85
CA PHE A 75 1.91 6.24 8.09
C PHE A 75 3.26 6.91 8.36
N MET A 76 4.00 7.29 7.33
CA MET A 76 5.32 7.93 7.47
C MET A 76 5.30 9.40 7.07
N GLY A 77 4.72 9.71 5.91
CA GLY A 77 4.75 11.05 5.34
C GLY A 77 3.89 12.05 6.10
N PHE A 78 2.66 11.71 6.44
CA PHE A 78 1.75 12.63 7.11
C PHE A 78 2.18 12.95 8.55
N PRO A 79 2.52 11.98 9.42
CA PRO A 79 3.04 12.29 10.74
C PRO A 79 4.30 13.16 10.70
N SER A 80 5.23 12.86 9.81
CA SER A 80 6.45 13.67 9.62
C SER A 80 6.13 15.11 9.20
N LYS A 81 5.16 15.29 8.31
CA LYS A 81 4.73 16.61 7.86
C LYS A 81 3.99 17.39 8.95
N ILE A 82 3.14 16.73 9.74
CA ILE A 82 2.46 17.35 10.89
C ILE A 82 3.49 17.80 11.93
N TYR A 83 4.49 16.94 12.20
CA TYR A 83 5.56 17.28 13.14
C TYR A 83 6.34 18.53 12.72
N THR A 84 6.61 18.70 11.42
CA THR A 84 7.41 19.82 10.91
C THR A 84 6.60 21.10 10.67
N HIS A 85 5.29 21.00 10.36
CA HIS A 85 4.46 22.15 9.95
C HIS A 85 3.30 22.44 10.92
N GLY A 86 3.11 21.61 11.94
CA GLY A 86 2.09 21.81 12.96
C GLY A 86 0.68 21.40 12.53
N TRP A 87 -0.30 21.76 13.37
CA TRP A 87 -1.70 21.36 13.27
C TRP A 87 -2.44 21.89 12.04
N SER A 88 -2.02 22.98 11.45
CA SER A 88 -2.61 23.48 10.20
C SER A 88 -2.56 22.44 9.09
N LEU A 89 -1.44 21.72 8.98
CA LEU A 89 -1.30 20.64 8.03
C LEU A 89 -2.09 19.40 8.45
N GLY A 90 -2.24 19.13 9.74
CA GLY A 90 -3.09 18.05 10.27
C GLY A 90 -4.55 18.19 9.85
N LEU A 91 -5.09 19.41 9.88
CA LEU A 91 -6.46 19.69 9.41
C LEU A 91 -6.61 19.45 7.90
N TRP A 92 -5.62 19.88 7.12
CA TRP A 92 -5.62 19.63 5.67
C TRP A 92 -5.58 18.13 5.36
N ILE A 93 -4.71 17.36 6.03
CA ILE A 93 -4.61 15.91 5.88
C ILE A 93 -5.92 15.23 6.29
N GLY A 94 -6.54 15.66 7.40
CA GLY A 94 -7.84 15.17 7.85
C GLY A 94 -8.92 15.35 6.78
N SER A 95 -9.00 16.54 6.16
CA SER A 95 -9.94 16.78 5.07
C SER A 95 -9.66 15.93 3.85
N TYR A 96 -8.39 15.74 3.48
CA TYR A 96 -7.96 14.89 2.38
C TYR A 96 -8.39 13.42 2.57
N MET A 97 -8.37 12.92 3.81
CA MET A 97 -8.81 11.55 4.13
C MET A 97 -10.33 11.38 4.11
N VAL A 98 -11.08 12.38 4.54
CA VAL A 98 -12.55 12.32 4.65
C VAL A 98 -13.23 12.48 3.30
N VAL A 99 -12.72 13.37 2.43
CA VAL A 99 -13.36 13.68 1.13
C VAL A 99 -13.57 12.46 0.24
N PRO A 100 -12.61 11.56 0.02
CA PRO A 100 -12.83 10.36 -0.80
C PRO A 100 -13.92 9.45 -0.26
N ILE A 101 -14.03 9.31 1.07
CA ILE A 101 -15.05 8.49 1.73
C ILE A 101 -16.45 9.09 1.49
N CYS A 102 -16.57 10.40 1.66
CA CYS A 102 -17.84 11.12 1.40
C CYS A 102 -18.24 11.01 -0.09
N VAL A 103 -17.30 11.21 -1.00
CA VAL A 103 -17.54 11.09 -2.44
C VAL A 103 -17.98 9.67 -2.80
N MET A 104 -17.32 8.65 -2.27
CA MET A 104 -17.73 7.25 -2.46
C MET A 104 -19.16 6.99 -1.93
N GLY A 105 -19.48 7.50 -0.75
CA GLY A 105 -20.82 7.36 -0.15
C GLY A 105 -21.93 8.00 -0.99
N ILE A 106 -21.67 9.18 -1.55
CA ILE A 106 -22.66 9.94 -2.31
C ILE A 106 -22.78 9.46 -3.76
N LEU A 107 -21.64 9.26 -4.43
CA LEU A 107 -21.60 8.97 -5.87
C LEU A 107 -21.47 7.50 -6.21
N GLY A 108 -20.96 6.66 -5.30
CA GLY A 108 -20.61 5.27 -5.56
C GLY A 108 -21.78 4.45 -6.11
N LYS A 109 -22.99 4.61 -5.55
CA LYS A 109 -24.19 3.92 -6.02
C LYS A 109 -24.53 4.32 -7.47
N ARG A 110 -24.52 5.60 -7.77
CA ARG A 110 -24.84 6.12 -9.12
C ARG A 110 -23.83 5.70 -10.16
N ILE A 111 -22.54 5.76 -9.80
CA ILE A 111 -21.45 5.32 -10.69
C ILE A 111 -21.58 3.81 -10.96
N ASN A 112 -21.89 3.00 -9.94
CA ASN A 112 -22.08 1.56 -10.13
C ASN A 112 -23.28 1.24 -11.02
N GLU A 113 -24.40 1.95 -10.91
CA GLU A 113 -25.58 1.78 -11.78
C GLU A 113 -25.23 2.11 -13.24
N VAL A 114 -24.55 3.24 -13.47
CA VAL A 114 -24.12 3.63 -14.83
C VAL A 114 -23.10 2.63 -15.39
N ALA A 115 -22.10 2.22 -14.58
CA ALA A 115 -21.09 1.26 -15.02
C ALA A 115 -21.68 -0.11 -15.36
N ARG A 116 -22.72 -0.55 -14.65
CA ARG A 116 -23.43 -1.80 -14.97
C ARG A 116 -24.20 -1.71 -16.29
N THR A 117 -24.87 -0.58 -16.53
CA THR A 117 -25.63 -0.34 -17.76
C THR A 117 -24.72 -0.21 -18.99
N ALA A 118 -23.56 0.40 -18.82
CA ALA A 118 -22.55 0.57 -19.87
C ALA A 118 -21.62 -0.65 -20.03
N GLU A 119 -21.79 -1.71 -19.23
CA GLU A 119 -20.87 -2.86 -19.15
C GLU A 119 -19.40 -2.45 -18.94
N ALA A 120 -19.18 -1.29 -18.32
CA ALA A 120 -17.88 -0.70 -18.12
C ALA A 120 -17.10 -1.42 -17.01
N ILE A 121 -15.80 -1.66 -17.24
CA ILE A 121 -14.86 -2.24 -16.27
C ILE A 121 -14.11 -1.13 -15.54
N THR A 122 -13.79 -0.04 -16.25
CA THR A 122 -12.95 1.06 -15.74
C THR A 122 -13.69 2.39 -15.74
N ILE A 123 -13.23 3.36 -14.96
CA ILE A 123 -13.78 4.73 -14.99
C ILE A 123 -13.62 5.39 -16.38
N PRO A 124 -12.49 5.26 -17.08
CA PRO A 124 -12.40 5.72 -18.47
C PRO A 124 -13.45 5.14 -19.41
N ASP A 125 -13.87 3.88 -19.22
CA ASP A 125 -14.94 3.29 -20.02
C ASP A 125 -16.28 3.98 -19.75
N VAL A 126 -16.59 4.25 -18.47
CA VAL A 126 -17.80 5.01 -18.07
C VAL A 126 -17.78 6.40 -18.70
N LEU A 127 -16.63 7.09 -18.70
CA LEU A 127 -16.50 8.41 -19.29
C LEU A 127 -16.62 8.38 -20.82
N ARG A 128 -16.00 7.37 -21.46
CA ARG A 128 -16.12 7.16 -22.91
C ARG A 128 -17.57 6.94 -23.33
N ASP A 129 -18.30 6.13 -22.61
CA ASP A 129 -19.72 5.87 -22.89
C ASP A 129 -20.55 7.13 -22.65
N ARG A 130 -20.36 7.83 -21.55
CA ARG A 130 -21.10 9.04 -21.17
C ARG A 130 -20.94 10.17 -22.20
N PHE A 131 -19.71 10.39 -22.68
CA PHE A 131 -19.40 11.48 -23.63
C PHE A 131 -19.37 11.02 -25.07
N ARG A 132 -19.58 9.72 -25.34
CA ARG A 132 -19.53 9.10 -26.67
C ARG A 132 -18.28 9.49 -27.47
N SER A 133 -17.15 9.62 -26.79
CA SER A 133 -15.90 10.10 -27.36
C SER A 133 -14.74 9.19 -26.94
N VAL A 134 -14.10 8.59 -27.94
CA VAL A 134 -12.87 7.79 -27.75
C VAL A 134 -11.73 8.65 -27.21
N ALA A 135 -11.61 9.88 -27.70
CA ALA A 135 -10.57 10.82 -27.27
C ALA A 135 -10.69 11.12 -25.77
N PHE A 136 -11.92 11.28 -25.27
CA PHE A 136 -12.15 11.52 -23.83
C PHE A 136 -11.71 10.33 -22.97
N GLY A 137 -11.97 9.12 -23.41
CA GLY A 137 -11.49 7.90 -22.76
C GLY A 137 -9.96 7.83 -22.73
N LEU A 138 -9.31 8.12 -23.87
CA LEU A 138 -7.84 8.10 -23.96
C LEU A 138 -7.17 9.14 -23.07
N VAL A 139 -7.68 10.37 -23.04
CA VAL A 139 -7.19 11.43 -22.15
C VAL A 139 -7.34 10.98 -20.68
N SER A 140 -8.48 10.40 -20.31
CA SER A 140 -8.73 9.92 -18.97
C SER A 140 -7.74 8.83 -18.57
N VAL A 141 -7.49 7.83 -19.43
CA VAL A 141 -6.48 6.78 -19.20
C VAL A 141 -5.09 7.39 -19.04
N SER A 142 -4.71 8.31 -19.94
CA SER A 142 -3.38 8.94 -19.91
C SER A 142 -3.13 9.68 -18.59
N LEU A 143 -4.12 10.43 -18.10
CA LEU A 143 -4.04 11.15 -16.82
C LEU A 143 -3.96 10.17 -15.64
N ILE A 144 -4.78 9.12 -15.63
CA ILE A 144 -4.74 8.11 -14.57
C ILE A 144 -3.38 7.43 -14.53
N VAL A 145 -2.87 6.96 -15.67
CA VAL A 145 -1.55 6.30 -15.75
C VAL A 145 -0.45 7.25 -15.29
N PHE A 146 -0.48 8.51 -15.73
CA PHE A 146 0.49 9.52 -15.33
C PHE A 146 0.52 9.70 -13.80
N PHE A 147 -0.60 10.02 -13.17
CA PHE A 147 -0.64 10.25 -11.72
C PHE A 147 -0.38 8.98 -10.91
N MET A 148 -0.88 7.82 -11.36
CA MET A 148 -0.63 6.54 -10.68
C MET A 148 0.84 6.13 -10.76
N THR A 149 1.57 6.49 -11.82
CA THR A 149 3.01 6.26 -11.91
C THR A 149 3.77 7.00 -10.80
N PHE A 150 3.45 8.27 -10.54
CA PHE A 150 4.07 9.00 -9.43
C PHE A 150 3.72 8.41 -8.06
N ASN A 151 2.45 8.01 -7.88
CA ASN A 151 2.03 7.33 -6.66
C ASN A 151 2.84 6.03 -6.46
N LEU A 152 2.97 5.23 -7.50
CA LEU A 152 3.71 3.96 -7.46
C LEU A 152 5.18 4.18 -7.09
N ILE A 153 5.85 5.16 -7.71
CA ILE A 153 7.23 5.52 -7.38
C ILE A 153 7.36 5.86 -5.88
N ALA A 154 6.42 6.64 -5.34
CA ALA A 154 6.42 6.97 -3.92
C ALA A 154 6.25 5.74 -3.01
N GLN A 155 5.38 4.78 -3.40
CA GLN A 155 5.19 3.53 -2.67
C GLN A 155 6.45 2.65 -2.70
N PHE A 156 7.08 2.50 -3.86
CA PHE A 156 8.34 1.74 -3.98
C PHE A 156 9.45 2.36 -3.14
N LYS A 157 9.59 3.69 -3.19
CA LYS A 157 10.56 4.40 -2.36
C LYS A 157 10.29 4.20 -0.87
N GLY A 158 9.05 4.35 -0.43
CA GLY A 158 8.64 4.16 0.97
C GLY A 158 8.88 2.73 1.44
N GLY A 159 8.39 1.74 0.70
CA GLY A 159 8.54 0.33 1.01
C GLY A 159 10.00 -0.12 1.07
N SER A 160 10.83 0.34 0.13
CA SER A 160 12.26 0.04 0.11
C SER A 160 13.01 0.66 1.30
N THR A 161 12.64 1.88 1.69
CA THR A 161 13.23 2.54 2.87
C THR A 161 12.88 1.81 4.15
N ILE A 162 11.62 1.38 4.32
CA ILE A 162 11.19 0.58 5.47
C ILE A 162 11.96 -0.74 5.49
N LEU A 163 12.01 -1.44 4.36
CA LEU A 163 12.70 -2.73 4.26
C LEU A 163 14.19 -2.60 4.57
N LYS A 164 14.86 -1.54 4.08
CA LYS A 164 16.25 -1.23 4.43
C LYS A 164 16.41 -1.01 5.94
N THR A 165 15.50 -0.29 6.57
CA THR A 165 15.55 -0.05 8.02
C THR A 165 15.37 -1.34 8.82
N LEU A 166 14.50 -2.25 8.37
CA LEU A 166 14.23 -3.53 9.02
C LEU A 166 15.38 -4.53 8.83
N LEU A 167 16.02 -4.55 7.67
CA LEU A 167 17.10 -5.49 7.33
C LEU A 167 18.49 -4.97 7.70
N GLY A 168 18.64 -3.65 7.87
CA GLY A 168 19.94 -3.01 8.17
C GLY A 168 20.69 -3.58 9.37
N PRO A 169 20.04 -4.01 10.47
CA PRO A 169 20.70 -4.63 11.60
C PRO A 169 21.24 -6.06 11.34
N ILE A 170 20.98 -6.64 10.17
CA ILE A 170 21.31 -8.03 9.85
C ILE A 170 22.63 -8.06 9.07
N ASP A 171 23.70 -8.57 9.70
CA ASP A 171 25.05 -8.65 9.10
C ASP A 171 25.08 -9.43 7.77
N ALA A 172 24.28 -10.49 7.66
CA ALA A 172 24.17 -11.27 6.42
C ALA A 172 23.58 -10.45 5.26
N PHE A 173 22.67 -9.53 5.53
CA PHE A 173 22.09 -8.64 4.51
C PHE A 173 23.09 -7.57 4.09
N THR A 174 23.74 -6.90 5.05
CA THR A 174 24.71 -5.82 4.77
C THR A 174 25.93 -6.34 4.04
N SER A 175 26.46 -7.53 4.42
CA SER A 175 27.58 -8.17 3.72
C SER A 175 27.21 -8.61 2.30
N SER A 176 26.00 -9.13 2.10
CA SER A 176 25.51 -9.50 0.76
C SER A 176 25.32 -8.27 -0.14
N ALA A 177 24.80 -7.17 0.41
CA ALA A 177 24.63 -5.92 -0.32
C ALA A 177 26.00 -5.27 -0.64
N ALA A 178 26.97 -5.38 0.25
CA ALA A 178 28.34 -4.88 0.06
C ALA A 178 29.13 -5.66 -1.01
N SER A 179 28.76 -6.92 -1.28
CA SER A 179 29.39 -7.73 -2.33
C SER A 179 28.97 -7.33 -3.77
N LEU A 180 27.98 -6.46 -3.91
CA LEU A 180 27.55 -5.96 -5.22
C LEU A 180 28.57 -4.96 -5.78
N PRO A 181 28.81 -4.99 -7.11
CA PRO A 181 29.71 -4.03 -7.76
C PRO A 181 29.28 -2.58 -7.54
N ASP A 182 30.25 -1.69 -7.27
CA ASP A 182 30.00 -0.28 -6.97
C ASP A 182 29.24 0.47 -8.07
N TRP A 183 29.37 0.06 -9.33
CA TRP A 183 28.64 0.68 -10.44
C TRP A 183 27.11 0.47 -10.33
N ILE A 184 26.69 -0.62 -9.71
CA ILE A 184 25.25 -0.90 -9.44
C ILE A 184 24.74 0.05 -8.36
N GLY A 185 25.51 0.25 -7.29
CA GLY A 185 25.19 1.21 -6.23
C GLY A 185 25.17 2.66 -6.70
N ALA A 186 26.04 2.98 -7.66
CA ALA A 186 26.09 4.31 -8.27
C ALA A 186 24.82 4.69 -9.06
N MET A 187 24.03 3.71 -9.49
CA MET A 187 22.71 3.95 -10.12
C MET A 187 21.68 4.47 -9.11
N CYS A 188 21.93 4.29 -7.82
CA CYS A 188 21.02 4.70 -6.78
C CYS A 188 21.76 5.55 -5.73
N SER A 189 21.36 6.81 -5.55
CA SER A 189 21.99 7.74 -4.62
C SER A 189 21.94 7.30 -3.14
N GLN A 190 21.22 6.21 -2.82
CA GLN A 190 21.02 5.69 -1.47
C GLN A 190 21.84 4.41 -1.17
N GLY A 191 22.68 3.97 -2.12
CA GLY A 191 23.59 2.84 -1.96
C GLY A 191 23.01 1.46 -2.29
N ASN A 192 23.87 0.44 -2.25
CA ASN A 192 23.56 -0.93 -2.66
C ASN A 192 22.43 -1.56 -1.83
N GLU A 193 22.43 -1.35 -0.52
CA GLU A 193 21.39 -1.90 0.38
C GLU A 193 19.99 -1.46 -0.01
N TYR A 194 19.83 -0.17 -0.32
CA TYR A 194 18.54 0.36 -0.76
C TYR A 194 18.12 -0.23 -2.09
N LEU A 195 19.05 -0.39 -3.02
CA LEU A 195 18.78 -0.98 -4.34
C LEU A 195 18.31 -2.43 -4.23
N VAL A 196 18.97 -3.23 -3.38
CA VAL A 196 18.53 -4.62 -3.10
C VAL A 196 17.11 -4.63 -2.54
N CYS A 197 16.84 -3.78 -1.55
CA CYS A 197 15.50 -3.65 -0.97
C CYS A 197 14.46 -3.22 -2.02
N LEU A 198 14.82 -2.30 -2.92
CA LEU A 198 13.94 -1.84 -4.00
C LEU A 198 13.58 -2.98 -4.96
N VAL A 199 14.57 -3.78 -5.35
CA VAL A 199 14.36 -4.91 -6.26
C VAL A 199 13.55 -6.00 -5.59
N VAL A 200 13.89 -6.39 -4.36
CA VAL A 200 13.18 -7.42 -3.60
C VAL A 200 11.72 -7.01 -3.37
N PHE A 201 11.49 -5.80 -2.90
CA PHE A 201 10.15 -5.26 -2.68
C PHE A 201 9.36 -5.20 -3.99
N GLY A 202 9.98 -4.68 -5.07
CA GLY A 202 9.36 -4.56 -6.38
C GLY A 202 8.95 -5.91 -6.97
N VAL A 203 9.85 -6.88 -6.95
CA VAL A 203 9.57 -8.24 -7.43
C VAL A 203 8.44 -8.88 -6.61
N ALA A 204 8.50 -8.77 -5.28
CA ALA A 204 7.46 -9.31 -4.42
C ALA A 204 6.08 -8.73 -4.76
N VAL A 205 5.97 -7.39 -4.89
CA VAL A 205 4.72 -6.72 -5.25
C VAL A 205 4.21 -7.15 -6.63
N ILE A 206 5.08 -7.17 -7.65
CA ILE A 206 4.71 -7.57 -9.01
C ILE A 206 4.21 -9.01 -9.03
N VAL A 207 4.95 -9.92 -8.38
CA VAL A 207 4.60 -11.35 -8.37
C VAL A 207 3.24 -11.57 -7.72
N TYR A 208 3.01 -11.06 -6.50
CA TYR A 208 1.75 -11.33 -5.82
C TYR A 208 0.55 -10.67 -6.53
N THR A 209 0.72 -9.47 -7.08
CA THR A 209 -0.35 -8.74 -7.76
C THR A 209 -0.72 -9.42 -9.08
N THR A 210 0.28 -9.83 -9.86
CA THR A 210 0.06 -10.50 -11.15
C THR A 210 -0.58 -11.87 -10.99
N TYR A 211 -0.15 -12.63 -9.97
CA TYR A 211 -0.67 -13.98 -9.73
C TYR A 211 -2.07 -14.00 -9.12
N GLY A 212 -2.37 -13.03 -8.28
CA GLY A 212 -3.56 -13.09 -7.43
C GLY A 212 -4.80 -12.41 -8.00
N GLY A 213 -4.65 -11.43 -8.89
CA GLY A 213 -5.77 -10.62 -9.40
C GLY A 213 -6.52 -9.87 -8.29
N PHE A 214 -7.75 -9.42 -8.59
CA PHE A 214 -8.57 -8.60 -7.71
C PHE A 214 -8.87 -9.28 -6.35
N HIS A 215 -9.23 -10.55 -6.37
CA HIS A 215 -9.55 -11.28 -5.13
C HIS A 215 -8.37 -11.38 -4.17
N ALA A 216 -7.17 -11.64 -4.68
CA ALA A 216 -6.00 -11.70 -3.83
C ALA A 216 -5.69 -10.32 -3.21
N VAL A 217 -5.76 -9.27 -4.02
CA VAL A 217 -5.55 -7.90 -3.54
C VAL A 217 -6.56 -7.56 -2.44
N VAL A 218 -7.85 -7.81 -2.66
CA VAL A 218 -8.90 -7.56 -1.65
C VAL A 218 -8.66 -8.31 -0.35
N TRP A 219 -8.35 -9.60 -0.40
CA TRP A 219 -8.13 -10.38 0.81
C TRP A 219 -6.83 -10.02 1.53
N THR A 220 -5.78 -9.67 0.78
CA THR A 220 -4.57 -9.12 1.41
C THR A 220 -4.83 -7.76 2.04
N ASP A 221 -5.63 -6.90 1.41
CA ASP A 221 -6.04 -5.61 1.96
C ASP A 221 -6.90 -5.78 3.22
N VAL A 222 -7.81 -6.76 3.24
CA VAL A 222 -8.60 -7.10 4.45
C VAL A 222 -7.67 -7.47 5.60
N MET A 223 -6.68 -8.34 5.36
CA MET A 223 -5.69 -8.70 6.37
C MET A 223 -4.88 -7.48 6.82
N GLN A 224 -4.41 -6.65 5.88
CA GLN A 224 -3.70 -5.41 6.16
C GLN A 224 -4.55 -4.44 6.98
N GLY A 225 -5.81 -4.27 6.60
CA GLY A 225 -6.76 -3.40 7.30
C GLY A 225 -6.95 -3.83 8.76
N VAL A 226 -7.07 -5.12 9.01
CA VAL A 226 -7.14 -5.65 10.40
C VAL A 226 -5.85 -5.35 11.17
N VAL A 227 -4.68 -5.63 10.58
CA VAL A 227 -3.38 -5.36 11.21
C VAL A 227 -3.20 -3.87 11.48
N MET A 228 -3.61 -2.99 10.55
CA MET A 228 -3.56 -1.54 10.73
C MET A 228 -4.44 -1.07 11.87
N VAL A 229 -5.68 -1.55 11.96
CA VAL A 229 -6.61 -1.21 13.05
C VAL A 229 -6.05 -1.64 14.40
N VAL A 230 -5.58 -2.89 14.52
CA VAL A 230 -4.96 -3.40 15.74
C VAL A 230 -3.71 -2.60 16.10
N GLY A 231 -2.85 -2.29 15.11
CA GLY A 231 -1.66 -1.48 15.31
C GLY A 231 -1.97 -0.08 15.87
N VAL A 232 -2.96 0.60 15.29
CA VAL A 232 -3.39 1.92 15.77
C VAL A 232 -3.98 1.85 17.18
N LEU A 233 -4.81 0.83 17.48
CA LEU A 233 -5.40 0.63 18.80
C LEU A 233 -4.36 0.37 19.90
N ILE A 234 -3.22 -0.23 19.56
CA ILE A 234 -2.11 -0.45 20.49
C ILE A 234 -1.22 0.81 20.56
N MET A 235 -0.84 1.37 19.41
CA MET A 235 0.12 2.48 19.38
C MET A 235 -0.44 3.79 19.93
N LEU A 236 -1.72 4.08 19.72
CA LEU A 236 -2.31 5.35 20.15
C LEU A 236 -2.28 5.52 21.68
N PRO A 237 -2.75 4.54 22.51
CA PRO A 237 -2.62 4.63 23.97
C PRO A 237 -1.16 4.75 24.44
N LEU A 238 -0.26 3.97 23.84
CA LEU A 238 1.18 4.02 24.20
C LEU A 238 1.78 5.38 23.89
N ALA A 239 1.45 5.98 22.76
CA ALA A 239 1.92 7.30 22.39
C ALA A 239 1.36 8.39 23.34
N ILE A 240 0.09 8.29 23.75
CA ILE A 240 -0.52 9.22 24.71
C ILE A 240 0.13 9.09 26.08
N MET A 241 0.40 7.87 26.54
CA MET A 241 1.09 7.63 27.82
C MET A 241 2.50 8.22 27.81
N GLN A 242 3.25 8.07 26.71
CA GLN A 242 4.57 8.63 26.58
C GLN A 242 4.62 10.16 26.41
N ALA A 243 3.56 10.76 25.88
CA ALA A 243 3.49 12.21 25.66
C ALA A 243 2.99 12.95 26.93
N GLY A 244 2.44 12.25 27.91
CA GLY A 244 1.93 12.80 29.18
C GLY A 244 2.96 12.90 30.31
N ASP A 245 4.15 12.32 30.09
CA ASP A 245 5.33 12.44 30.95
C ASP A 245 6.27 13.55 30.41
#